data_2d7a74b8538e95027e68c1c9f473ff9b
#
_entry.id   2d7a74b8538e95027e68c1c9f473ff9b
#
_cell.length_a   1.000
_cell.length_b   1.000
_cell.length_c   1.000
_cell.angle_alpha   90.00
_cell.angle_beta   90.00
_cell.angle_gamma   90.00
#
_symmetry.space_group_name_H-M   'P 1'
#
loop_
_entity.id
_entity.type
_entity.pdbx_description
1 polymer ?
#
loop_
_entity_poly.entity_id
_entity_poly.type
_entity_poly.pdbx_seq_one_letter_code
_entity_poly.pdbx_strand_id
1 'polypeptide(L)'
;VAEMIREIDRRGWEIGLHPSWFSFDDVDEMKRQKAALETALGKDVVSVRQHYLHYDIRVTPRVQAEAGLKYDATLGFNDNVGFRFGTCHPWRLYDLQAEKELSIVEVPLIVQDGAMLNPAKGMRLDEDTAFRYVMQLAEAVERVGGVLTLLWHPNAVANPPWWNLFRRSMEYLKVKDVWFGSVRDVAEVRNVKGLIA
;
A
#
# COMPACT_ATOMS: atom_id res chain seq x y z
N VAL A 1 6.33 16.86 -14.03
CA VAL A 1 5.98 15.98 -12.88
C VAL A 1 4.90 16.63 -12.02
N ALA A 2 5.09 17.85 -11.49
CA ALA A 2 4.09 18.51 -10.63
C ALA A 2 2.70 18.65 -11.27
N GLU A 3 2.62 19.03 -12.54
CA GLU A 3 1.35 19.12 -13.27
C GLU A 3 0.64 17.77 -13.37
N MET A 4 1.37 16.70 -13.66
CA MET A 4 0.83 15.34 -13.71
C MET A 4 0.28 14.90 -12.34
N ILE A 5 1.01 15.17 -11.26
CA ILE A 5 0.58 14.85 -9.89
C ILE A 5 -0.75 15.57 -9.56
N ARG A 6 -0.84 16.87 -9.87
CA ARG A 6 -2.06 17.65 -9.66
C ARG A 6 -3.22 17.18 -10.54
N GLU A 7 -2.95 16.71 -11.75
CA GLU A 7 -3.99 16.14 -12.62
C GLU A 7 -4.55 14.84 -12.06
N ILE A 8 -3.69 13.95 -11.56
CA ILE A 8 -4.10 12.70 -10.90
C ILE A 8 -4.98 13.01 -9.69
N ASP A 9 -4.56 13.98 -8.87
CA ASP A 9 -5.31 14.43 -7.71
C ASP A 9 -6.67 15.07 -8.08
N ARG A 10 -6.73 15.92 -9.10
CA ARG A 10 -7.99 16.51 -9.60
C ARG A 10 -8.98 15.45 -10.11
N ARG A 11 -8.50 14.29 -10.52
CA ARG A 11 -9.35 13.14 -10.91
C ARG A 11 -9.81 12.30 -9.72
N GLY A 12 -9.53 12.72 -8.48
CA GLY A 12 -9.98 12.06 -7.27
C GLY A 12 -9.09 10.93 -6.77
N TRP A 13 -7.86 10.79 -7.32
CA TRP A 13 -6.91 9.80 -6.84
C TRP A 13 -6.05 10.36 -5.71
N GLU A 14 -5.79 9.56 -4.70
CA GLU A 14 -4.87 9.92 -3.63
C GLU A 14 -3.43 9.96 -4.13
N ILE A 15 -2.70 11.00 -3.72
CA ILE A 15 -1.24 11.09 -3.88
C ILE A 15 -0.60 10.76 -2.53
N GLY A 16 0.16 9.68 -2.47
CA GLY A 16 0.94 9.26 -1.32
C GLY A 16 2.45 9.39 -1.56
N LEU A 17 3.21 9.42 -0.48
CA LEU A 17 4.66 9.47 -0.52
C LEU A 17 5.23 8.08 -0.85
N HIS A 18 6.12 8.01 -1.83
CA HIS A 18 6.96 6.84 -2.10
C HIS A 18 8.42 7.28 -1.95
N PRO A 19 8.95 7.26 -0.71
CA PRO A 19 10.23 7.88 -0.41
C PRO A 19 11.41 7.05 -0.92
N SER A 20 12.61 7.64 -0.87
CA SER A 20 13.83 6.96 -1.31
C SER A 20 14.20 5.80 -0.39
N TRP A 21 15.10 4.93 -0.87
CA TRP A 21 15.59 3.77 -0.12
C TRP A 21 16.15 4.11 1.27
N PHE A 22 16.83 5.27 1.41
CA PHE A 22 17.53 5.66 2.63
C PHE A 22 16.69 6.45 3.64
N SER A 23 15.40 6.64 3.37
CA SER A 23 14.53 7.44 4.25
C SER A 23 13.80 6.63 5.33
N PHE A 24 13.92 5.30 5.33
CA PHE A 24 13.17 4.42 6.24
C PHE A 24 13.55 4.60 7.73
N ASP A 25 14.76 5.08 8.01
CA ASP A 25 15.32 5.32 9.35
C ASP A 25 15.76 6.77 9.59
N ASP A 26 15.48 7.68 8.65
CA ASP A 26 15.85 9.10 8.71
C ASP A 26 14.61 9.99 8.66
N VAL A 27 14.25 10.58 9.79
CA VAL A 27 13.08 11.44 9.93
C VAL A 27 13.21 12.77 9.17
N ASP A 28 14.41 13.34 9.10
CA ASP A 28 14.64 14.61 8.41
C ASP A 28 14.56 14.42 6.89
N GLU A 29 15.12 13.33 6.39
CA GLU A 29 15.00 12.97 4.98
C GLU A 29 13.55 12.64 4.61
N MET A 30 12.81 11.93 5.47
CA MET A 30 11.39 11.65 5.27
C MET A 30 10.58 12.94 5.19
N LYS A 31 10.78 13.87 6.13
CA LYS A 31 10.14 15.19 6.15
C LYS A 31 10.49 16.00 4.91
N ARG A 32 11.75 16.00 4.51
CA ARG A 32 12.22 16.74 3.32
C ARG A 32 11.53 16.24 2.05
N GLN A 33 11.43 14.93 1.86
CA GLN A 33 10.77 14.33 0.69
C GLN A 33 9.26 14.57 0.71
N LYS A 34 8.63 14.44 1.87
CA LYS A 34 7.22 14.77 2.07
C LYS A 34 6.92 16.22 1.69
N ALA A 35 7.69 17.18 2.23
CA ALA A 35 7.51 18.60 1.94
C ALA A 35 7.70 18.95 0.45
N ALA A 36 8.64 18.29 -0.23
CA ALA A 36 8.83 18.45 -1.67
C ALA A 36 7.60 17.98 -2.47
N LEU A 37 7.00 16.85 -2.07
CA LEU A 37 5.78 16.35 -2.70
C LEU A 37 4.58 17.25 -2.41
N GLU A 38 4.43 17.72 -1.17
CA GLU A 38 3.37 18.66 -0.77
C GLU A 38 3.46 19.99 -1.53
N THR A 39 4.67 20.51 -1.70
CA THR A 39 4.91 21.70 -2.53
C THR A 39 4.48 21.48 -3.98
N ALA A 40 4.80 20.33 -4.55
CA ALA A 40 4.40 19.99 -5.92
C ALA A 40 2.90 19.79 -6.06
N LEU A 41 2.25 19.19 -5.04
CA LEU A 41 0.83 18.88 -5.02
C LEU A 41 -0.04 20.11 -4.65
N GLY A 42 0.44 20.93 -3.73
CA GLY A 42 -0.28 22.08 -3.17
C GLY A 42 -1.20 21.75 -1.98
N LYS A 43 -1.04 20.57 -1.38
CA LYS A 43 -1.79 20.12 -0.20
C LYS A 43 -1.03 19.04 0.59
N ASP A 44 -1.51 18.73 1.80
CA ASP A 44 -0.90 17.74 2.69
C ASP A 44 -0.88 16.33 2.07
N VAL A 45 0.22 15.61 2.31
CA VAL A 45 0.41 14.21 1.99
C VAL A 45 0.44 13.42 3.31
N VAL A 46 -0.46 12.45 3.43
CA VAL A 46 -0.66 11.72 4.70
C VAL A 46 -0.41 10.21 4.59
N SER A 47 -0.34 9.67 3.38
CA SER A 47 -0.11 8.25 3.14
C SER A 47 1.29 7.99 2.61
N VAL A 48 1.85 6.82 2.94
CA VAL A 48 3.18 6.40 2.53
C VAL A 48 3.20 4.92 2.13
N ARG A 49 4.12 4.61 1.22
CA ARG A 49 4.59 3.24 0.95
C ARG A 49 6.09 3.31 0.72
N GLN A 50 6.86 2.61 1.53
CA GLN A 50 8.33 2.61 1.42
C GLN A 50 8.80 1.98 0.11
N HIS A 51 9.84 2.57 -0.46
CA HIS A 51 10.47 2.07 -1.68
C HIS A 51 11.05 0.68 -1.47
N TYR A 52 10.74 -0.26 -2.37
CA TYR A 52 11.06 -1.68 -2.23
C TYR A 52 10.54 -2.32 -0.94
N LEU A 53 9.53 -1.76 -0.29
CA LEU A 53 9.03 -2.16 1.03
C LEU A 53 10.16 -2.22 2.09
N HIS A 54 11.18 -1.34 1.96
CA HIS A 54 12.34 -1.27 2.84
C HIS A 54 11.91 -0.72 4.20
N TYR A 55 11.92 -1.57 5.22
CA TYR A 55 11.26 -1.28 6.49
C TYR A 55 11.97 -1.97 7.65
N ASP A 56 12.29 -1.23 8.71
CA ASP A 56 12.67 -1.78 10.01
C ASP A 56 11.52 -1.50 11.01
N ILE A 57 10.86 -2.55 11.48
CA ILE A 57 9.72 -2.45 12.39
C ILE A 57 10.05 -1.74 13.72
N ARG A 58 11.32 -1.66 14.09
CA ARG A 58 11.79 -1.00 15.32
C ARG A 58 11.98 0.51 15.14
N VAL A 59 12.09 1.00 13.92
CA VAL A 59 12.49 2.38 13.61
C VAL A 59 11.48 3.06 12.69
N THR A 60 11.15 2.45 11.56
CA THR A 60 10.36 3.08 10.48
C THR A 60 8.99 3.60 10.93
N PRO A 61 8.22 2.88 11.78
CA PRO A 61 6.94 3.38 12.26
C PRO A 61 7.03 4.75 12.94
N ARG A 62 8.05 4.92 13.79
CA ARG A 62 8.30 6.19 14.48
C ARG A 62 8.72 7.29 13.51
N VAL A 63 9.63 7.00 12.58
CA VAL A 63 10.09 7.95 11.55
C VAL A 63 8.90 8.47 10.72
N GLN A 64 8.02 7.59 10.29
CA GLN A 64 6.82 7.95 9.55
C GLN A 64 5.85 8.80 10.38
N ALA A 65 5.59 8.42 11.64
CA ALA A 65 4.72 9.18 12.54
C ALA A 65 5.28 10.58 12.85
N GLU A 66 6.59 10.69 13.12
CA GLU A 66 7.27 11.97 13.38
C GLU A 66 7.34 12.86 12.11
N ALA A 67 7.31 12.28 10.93
CA ALA A 67 7.17 13.03 9.68
C ALA A 67 5.72 13.49 9.42
N GLY A 68 4.77 13.17 10.30
CA GLY A 68 3.37 13.56 10.17
C GLY A 68 2.58 12.73 9.17
N LEU A 69 3.06 11.53 8.84
CA LEU A 69 2.31 10.56 8.05
C LEU A 69 1.28 9.86 8.94
N LYS A 70 0.13 9.52 8.37
CA LYS A 70 -1.02 8.95 9.10
C LYS A 70 -1.35 7.53 8.67
N TYR A 71 -1.03 7.18 7.43
CA TYR A 71 -1.37 5.89 6.83
C TYR A 71 -0.16 5.30 6.13
N ASP A 72 0.18 4.08 6.47
CA ASP A 72 1.20 3.29 5.78
C ASP A 72 0.56 2.12 5.03
N ALA A 73 1.11 1.76 3.90
CA ALA A 73 0.70 0.60 3.13
C ALA A 73 1.92 -0.20 2.66
N THR A 74 2.93 -0.29 3.52
CA THR A 74 4.22 -0.90 3.21
C THR A 74 4.27 -2.39 3.58
N LEU A 75 3.63 -2.79 4.69
CA LEU A 75 3.85 -4.09 5.29
C LEU A 75 3.22 -5.24 4.48
N GLY A 76 3.98 -5.72 3.52
CA GLY A 76 3.70 -6.87 2.67
C GLY A 76 4.99 -7.65 2.37
N PHE A 77 4.87 -8.74 1.62
CA PHE A 77 6.02 -9.51 1.16
C PHE A 77 6.64 -8.88 -0.10
N ASN A 78 7.97 -8.91 -0.23
CA ASN A 78 8.67 -8.47 -1.43
C ASN A 78 8.71 -9.51 -2.55
N ASP A 79 8.58 -10.77 -2.21
CA ASP A 79 8.79 -11.93 -3.06
C ASP A 79 7.62 -12.91 -3.04
N ASN A 80 6.54 -12.57 -2.33
CA ASN A 80 5.35 -13.38 -2.20
C ASN A 80 4.10 -12.48 -2.11
N VAL A 81 2.91 -13.08 -2.06
CA VAL A 81 1.63 -12.41 -1.80
C VAL A 81 0.92 -13.08 -0.63
N GLY A 82 0.01 -12.36 0.03
CA GLY A 82 -0.75 -12.87 1.17
C GLY A 82 -0.57 -12.07 2.45
N PHE A 83 -0.91 -12.68 3.56
CA PHE A 83 -1.05 -12.03 4.86
C PHE A 83 0.24 -12.11 5.68
N ARG A 84 1.23 -11.24 5.41
CA ARG A 84 2.54 -11.23 6.07
C ARG A 84 2.44 -11.16 7.60
N PHE A 85 1.48 -10.42 8.12
CA PHE A 85 1.23 -10.25 9.56
C PHE A 85 0.00 -11.03 10.05
N GLY A 86 -0.48 -12.01 9.27
CA GLY A 86 -1.63 -12.84 9.63
C GLY A 86 -2.97 -12.12 9.59
N THR A 87 -3.03 -10.89 9.08
CA THR A 87 -4.25 -10.08 9.02
C THR A 87 -4.40 -9.37 7.68
N CYS A 88 -5.64 -9.07 7.32
CA CYS A 88 -6.02 -8.15 6.25
C CYS A 88 -6.82 -6.94 6.78
N HIS A 89 -6.87 -6.76 8.09
CA HIS A 89 -7.49 -5.58 8.71
C HIS A 89 -6.42 -4.53 9.01
N PRO A 90 -6.72 -3.23 8.81
CA PRO A 90 -5.84 -2.15 9.25
C PRO A 90 -5.64 -2.18 10.77
N TRP A 91 -4.46 -1.79 11.22
CA TRP A 91 -4.14 -1.67 12.64
C TRP A 91 -3.23 -0.48 12.93
N ARG A 92 -3.19 -0.01 14.18
CA ARG A 92 -2.24 1.03 14.59
C ARG A 92 -0.84 0.44 14.73
N LEU A 93 0.14 1.14 14.20
CA LEU A 93 1.53 0.76 14.39
C LEU A 93 1.98 1.05 15.83
N TYR A 94 2.98 0.33 16.29
CA TYR A 94 3.47 0.38 17.66
C TYR A 94 4.94 0.77 17.70
N ASP A 95 5.30 1.70 18.58
CA ASP A 95 6.69 2.04 18.88
C ASP A 95 7.24 1.05 19.90
N LEU A 96 8.11 0.13 19.45
CA LEU A 96 8.70 -0.89 20.30
C LEU A 96 9.69 -0.33 21.34
N GLN A 97 10.24 0.87 21.12
CA GLN A 97 11.17 1.50 22.06
C GLN A 97 10.44 2.31 23.12
N ALA A 98 9.40 3.02 22.73
CA ALA A 98 8.59 3.82 23.65
C ALA A 98 7.42 3.02 24.27
N GLU A 99 7.26 1.77 23.87
CA GLU A 99 6.22 0.85 24.34
C GLU A 99 4.79 1.46 24.25
N LYS A 100 4.48 2.09 23.11
CA LYS A 100 3.19 2.77 22.90
C LYS A 100 2.69 2.66 21.48
N GLU A 101 1.37 2.76 21.32
CA GLU A 101 0.75 2.95 20.02
C GLU A 101 1.17 4.27 19.38
N LEU A 102 1.30 4.23 18.05
CA LEU A 102 1.50 5.40 17.21
C LEU A 102 0.18 5.87 16.58
N SER A 103 0.14 7.11 16.16
CA SER A 103 -1.02 7.65 15.43
C SER A 103 -1.14 7.18 13.99
N ILE A 104 -0.13 6.48 13.47
CA ILE A 104 -0.11 5.95 12.11
C ILE A 104 -0.79 4.59 12.03
N VAL A 105 -1.58 4.40 10.99
CA VAL A 105 -2.32 3.16 10.72
C VAL A 105 -1.68 2.44 9.54
N GLU A 106 -1.37 1.18 9.70
CA GLU A 106 -1.00 0.29 8.60
C GLU A 106 -2.25 -0.26 7.92
N VAL A 107 -2.26 -0.19 6.58
CA VAL A 107 -3.20 -0.90 5.70
C VAL A 107 -2.40 -1.97 4.97
N PRO A 108 -2.46 -3.24 5.41
CA PRO A 108 -1.49 -4.25 5.00
C PRO A 108 -1.51 -4.52 3.50
N LEU A 109 -0.34 -4.63 2.90
CA LEU A 109 -0.19 -4.99 1.50
C LEU A 109 -0.37 -6.49 1.31
N ILE A 110 -1.35 -6.89 0.50
CA ILE A 110 -1.72 -8.30 0.29
C ILE A 110 -1.23 -8.83 -1.06
N VAL A 111 -1.40 -8.06 -2.13
CA VAL A 111 -1.08 -8.47 -3.50
C VAL A 111 -0.15 -7.45 -4.13
N GLN A 112 0.93 -7.92 -4.78
CA GLN A 112 1.75 -7.08 -5.64
C GLN A 112 2.17 -7.80 -6.91
N ASP A 113 2.19 -7.08 -8.02
CA ASP A 113 2.54 -7.58 -9.34
C ASP A 113 3.96 -8.14 -9.41
N GLY A 114 4.94 -7.39 -8.85
CA GLY A 114 6.34 -7.77 -8.89
C GLY A 114 6.65 -9.07 -8.14
N ALA A 115 5.96 -9.36 -7.04
CA ALA A 115 6.12 -10.61 -6.31
C ALA A 115 5.60 -11.81 -7.11
N MET A 116 4.49 -11.65 -7.83
CA MET A 116 3.88 -12.74 -8.59
C MET A 116 4.59 -13.03 -9.92
N LEU A 117 4.86 -11.99 -10.71
CA LEU A 117 5.17 -12.12 -12.13
C LEU A 117 6.63 -11.85 -12.50
N ASN A 118 7.47 -11.32 -11.60
CA ASN A 118 8.85 -11.01 -11.94
C ASN A 118 9.64 -12.28 -12.24
N PRO A 119 10.23 -12.44 -13.46
CA PRO A 119 10.91 -13.68 -13.83
C PRO A 119 12.24 -13.90 -13.10
N ALA A 120 12.82 -12.84 -12.52
CA ALA A 120 14.10 -12.92 -11.84
C ALA A 120 13.97 -13.23 -10.34
N LYS A 121 12.83 -12.88 -9.73
CA LYS A 121 12.62 -13.03 -8.28
C LYS A 121 11.14 -13.27 -7.96
N GLY A 122 10.88 -13.68 -6.72
CA GLY A 122 9.52 -13.93 -6.24
C GLY A 122 8.95 -15.26 -6.74
N MET A 123 7.64 -15.30 -6.88
CA MET A 123 6.89 -16.53 -7.17
C MET A 123 7.03 -17.02 -8.62
N ARG A 124 7.36 -16.14 -9.56
CA ARG A 124 7.56 -16.44 -11.01
C ARG A 124 6.35 -17.14 -11.64
N LEU A 125 5.16 -16.70 -11.31
CA LEU A 125 3.93 -17.32 -11.77
C LEU A 125 3.64 -16.93 -13.22
N ASP A 126 2.95 -17.83 -13.93
CA ASP A 126 2.22 -17.48 -15.14
C ASP A 126 0.96 -16.67 -14.79
N GLU A 127 0.37 -16.00 -15.79
CA GLU A 127 -0.79 -15.13 -15.62
C GLU A 127 -1.98 -15.85 -14.98
N ASP A 128 -2.29 -17.08 -15.40
CA ASP A 128 -3.45 -17.83 -14.93
C ASP A 128 -3.26 -18.28 -13.47
N THR A 129 -2.07 -18.71 -13.12
CA THR A 129 -1.72 -19.07 -11.74
C THR A 129 -1.76 -17.83 -10.85
N ALA A 130 -1.18 -16.72 -11.28
CA ALA A 130 -1.23 -15.46 -10.53
C ALA A 130 -2.68 -15.00 -10.32
N PHE A 131 -3.54 -15.11 -11.34
CA PHE A 131 -4.96 -14.77 -11.20
C PHE A 131 -5.68 -15.66 -10.19
N ARG A 132 -5.39 -16.97 -10.15
CA ARG A 132 -5.95 -17.86 -9.11
C ARG A 132 -5.55 -17.43 -7.70
N TYR A 133 -4.30 -17.00 -7.48
CA TYR A 133 -3.88 -16.44 -6.20
C TYR A 133 -4.66 -15.19 -5.82
N VAL A 134 -4.86 -14.26 -6.76
CA VAL A 134 -5.68 -13.05 -6.51
C VAL A 134 -7.10 -13.42 -6.09
N MET A 135 -7.75 -14.36 -6.79
CA MET A 135 -9.10 -14.81 -6.42
C MET A 135 -9.15 -15.43 -5.03
N GLN A 136 -8.21 -16.32 -4.70
CA GLN A 136 -8.17 -17.00 -3.40
C GLN A 136 -7.95 -16.00 -2.25
N LEU A 137 -7.07 -15.02 -2.45
CA LEU A 137 -6.83 -13.95 -1.47
C LEU A 137 -8.05 -13.04 -1.32
N ALA A 138 -8.71 -12.68 -2.43
CA ALA A 138 -9.93 -11.89 -2.40
C ALA A 138 -11.05 -12.61 -1.63
N GLU A 139 -11.26 -13.90 -1.88
CA GLU A 139 -12.24 -14.72 -1.16
C GLU A 139 -11.89 -14.87 0.32
N ALA A 140 -10.60 -14.99 0.66
CA ALA A 140 -10.16 -15.04 2.06
C ALA A 140 -10.46 -13.74 2.79
N VAL A 141 -10.19 -12.60 2.15
CA VAL A 141 -10.47 -11.25 2.67
C VAL A 141 -11.98 -11.02 2.82
N GLU A 142 -12.76 -11.42 1.82
CA GLU A 142 -14.23 -11.30 1.81
C GLU A 142 -14.85 -12.04 3.01
N ARG A 143 -14.41 -13.28 3.28
CA ARG A 143 -14.93 -14.08 4.40
C ARG A 143 -14.78 -13.43 5.77
N VAL A 144 -13.79 -12.58 5.95
CA VAL A 144 -13.53 -11.90 7.24
C VAL A 144 -13.88 -10.41 7.20
N GLY A 145 -14.44 -9.92 6.09
CA GLY A 145 -14.75 -8.50 5.92
C GLY A 145 -13.52 -7.60 5.98
N GLY A 146 -12.38 -8.07 5.50
CA GLY A 146 -11.10 -7.38 5.53
C GLY A 146 -10.90 -6.35 4.42
N VAL A 147 -9.64 -6.03 4.15
CA VAL A 147 -9.19 -5.12 3.09
C VAL A 147 -8.25 -5.87 2.15
N LEU A 148 -8.53 -5.89 0.86
CA LEU A 148 -7.63 -6.39 -0.17
C LEU A 148 -6.86 -5.22 -0.77
N THR A 149 -5.59 -5.11 -0.46
CA THR A 149 -4.71 -4.10 -1.05
C THR A 149 -3.99 -4.65 -2.26
N LEU A 150 -3.91 -3.82 -3.31
CA LEU A 150 -3.21 -4.14 -4.55
C LEU A 150 -2.09 -3.12 -4.77
N LEU A 151 -0.87 -3.59 -5.03
CA LEU A 151 0.23 -2.79 -5.54
C LEU A 151 0.48 -3.17 -6.99
N TRP A 152 0.41 -2.17 -7.87
CA TRP A 152 0.72 -2.34 -9.28
C TRP A 152 1.67 -1.26 -9.77
N HIS A 153 2.75 -1.65 -10.43
CA HIS A 153 3.72 -0.71 -10.97
C HIS A 153 3.24 -0.12 -12.30
N PRO A 154 3.42 1.18 -12.55
CA PRO A 154 2.95 1.82 -13.80
C PRO A 154 3.50 1.20 -15.08
N ASN A 155 4.72 0.65 -15.04
CA ASN A 155 5.33 -0.03 -16.19
C ASN A 155 4.65 -1.36 -16.56
N ALA A 156 3.77 -1.87 -15.70
CA ALA A 156 2.93 -3.04 -16.02
C ALA A 156 2.06 -2.81 -17.26
N VAL A 157 1.65 -1.57 -17.52
CA VAL A 157 0.86 -1.21 -18.71
C VAL A 157 1.58 -1.57 -20.03
N ALA A 158 2.91 -1.48 -20.05
CA ALA A 158 3.73 -1.83 -21.20
C ALA A 158 4.06 -3.34 -21.28
N ASN A 159 3.68 -4.14 -20.27
CA ASN A 159 3.93 -5.57 -20.21
C ASN A 159 2.59 -6.34 -20.27
N PRO A 160 2.22 -6.96 -21.40
CA PRO A 160 0.90 -7.54 -21.57
C PRO A 160 0.48 -8.54 -20.47
N PRO A 161 1.28 -9.51 -20.01
CA PRO A 161 0.89 -10.41 -18.92
C PRO A 161 0.53 -9.67 -17.62
N TRP A 162 1.30 -8.63 -17.27
CA TRP A 162 1.07 -7.84 -16.06
C TRP A 162 -0.20 -6.99 -16.17
N TRP A 163 -0.42 -6.41 -17.35
CA TRP A 163 -1.60 -5.60 -17.62
C TRP A 163 -2.87 -6.45 -17.70
N ASN A 164 -2.79 -7.62 -18.34
CA ASN A 164 -3.90 -8.56 -18.43
C ASN A 164 -4.31 -9.07 -17.05
N LEU A 165 -3.34 -9.45 -16.21
CA LEU A 165 -3.61 -9.85 -14.84
C LEU A 165 -4.33 -8.74 -14.05
N PHE A 166 -3.87 -7.48 -14.17
CA PHE A 166 -4.53 -6.34 -13.53
C PHE A 166 -5.99 -6.21 -14.00
N ARG A 167 -6.23 -6.19 -15.30
CA ARG A 167 -7.58 -6.07 -15.86
C ARG A 167 -8.50 -7.20 -15.38
N ARG A 168 -8.04 -8.45 -15.49
CA ARG A 168 -8.81 -9.63 -15.03
C ARG A 168 -9.13 -9.54 -13.54
N SER A 169 -8.17 -9.11 -12.74
CA SER A 169 -8.38 -8.90 -11.31
C SER A 169 -9.45 -7.83 -11.03
N MET A 170 -9.39 -6.70 -11.74
CA MET A 170 -10.39 -5.65 -11.60
C MET A 170 -11.78 -6.10 -12.08
N GLU A 171 -11.88 -6.82 -13.19
CA GLU A 171 -13.12 -7.38 -13.70
C GLU A 171 -13.75 -8.36 -12.70
N TYR A 172 -12.94 -9.23 -12.11
CA TYR A 172 -13.38 -10.16 -11.06
C TYR A 172 -13.88 -9.43 -9.80
N LEU A 173 -13.16 -8.41 -9.35
CA LEU A 173 -13.54 -7.67 -8.14
C LEU A 173 -14.79 -6.82 -8.36
N LYS A 174 -15.00 -6.23 -9.55
CA LYS A 174 -16.14 -5.37 -9.85
C LYS A 174 -17.50 -6.08 -9.82
N VAL A 175 -17.53 -7.40 -10.02
CA VAL A 175 -18.78 -8.18 -9.95
C VAL A 175 -19.11 -8.64 -8.53
N LYS A 176 -18.22 -8.38 -7.57
CA LYS A 176 -18.44 -8.63 -6.15
C LYS A 176 -18.99 -7.37 -5.48
N ASP A 177 -19.65 -7.53 -4.35
CA ASP A 177 -20.10 -6.42 -3.51
C ASP A 177 -18.90 -5.84 -2.73
N VAL A 178 -18.04 -5.10 -3.43
CA VAL A 178 -16.84 -4.47 -2.87
C VAL A 178 -16.86 -2.94 -3.08
N TRP A 179 -16.36 -2.24 -2.10
CA TRP A 179 -16.08 -0.82 -2.20
C TRP A 179 -14.59 -0.60 -2.53
N PHE A 180 -14.33 0.27 -3.51
CA PHE A 180 -12.98 0.67 -3.91
C PHE A 180 -12.65 2.03 -3.30
N GLY A 181 -11.48 2.15 -2.71
CA GLY A 181 -10.99 3.41 -2.13
C GLY A 181 -9.47 3.47 -2.12
N SER A 182 -8.93 4.65 -1.84
CA SER A 182 -7.52 4.85 -1.56
C SER A 182 -7.14 4.30 -0.18
N VAL A 183 -5.84 4.29 0.12
CA VAL A 183 -5.34 3.89 1.46
C VAL A 183 -5.95 4.77 2.56
N ARG A 184 -6.00 6.09 2.33
CA ARG A 184 -6.66 7.04 3.24
C ARG A 184 -8.13 6.72 3.43
N ASP A 185 -8.89 6.58 2.33
CA ASP A 185 -10.33 6.34 2.40
C ASP A 185 -10.64 5.08 3.20
N VAL A 186 -9.88 4.00 2.95
CA VAL A 186 -10.02 2.73 3.66
C VAL A 186 -9.74 2.90 5.16
N ALA A 187 -8.65 3.57 5.52
CA ALA A 187 -8.28 3.78 6.91
C ALA A 187 -9.30 4.66 7.66
N GLU A 188 -9.79 5.72 7.02
CA GLU A 188 -10.81 6.61 7.60
C GLU A 188 -12.14 5.90 7.82
N VAL A 189 -12.64 5.16 6.84
CA VAL A 189 -13.89 4.39 6.96
C VAL A 189 -13.78 3.34 8.06
N ARG A 190 -12.65 2.64 8.17
CA ARG A 190 -12.42 1.63 9.20
C ARG A 190 -12.30 2.24 10.60
N ASN A 191 -11.64 3.39 10.71
CA ASN A 191 -11.52 4.12 11.97
C ASN A 191 -12.89 4.57 12.50
N VAL A 192 -13.72 5.18 11.63
CA VAL A 192 -15.08 5.61 12.00
C VAL A 192 -15.95 4.44 12.45
N LYS A 193 -15.77 3.26 11.88
CA LYS A 193 -16.49 2.03 12.27
C LYS A 193 -15.90 1.34 13.50
N GLY A 194 -14.84 1.85 14.10
CA GLY A 194 -14.15 1.20 15.22
C GLY A 194 -13.51 -0.15 14.86
N LEU A 195 -13.12 -0.32 13.60
CA LEU A 195 -12.55 -1.56 13.04
C LEU A 195 -11.03 -1.53 12.89
N ILE A 196 -10.37 -0.51 13.44
CA ILE A 196 -8.91 -0.44 13.56
C ILE A 196 -8.54 -0.92 14.96
N ALA A 197 -7.71 -1.96 15.00
CA ALA A 197 -7.13 -2.49 16.23
C ALA A 197 -5.92 -1.65 16.67
#